data_0ddfe3790409156b0ae7872903c58754
#
_entry.id   0ddfe3790409156b0ae7872903c58754
#
_cell.length_a   1.000
_cell.length_b   1.000
_cell.length_c   1.000
_cell.angle_alpha   90.00
_cell.angle_beta   90.00
_cell.angle_gamma   90.00
#
_symmetry.space_group_name_H-M   'P 1'
#
loop_
_entity.id
_entity.type
_entity.pdbx_description
1 polymer ?
#
loop_
_entity_poly.entity_id
_entity_poly.type
_entity_poly.pdbx_seq_one_letter_code
_entity_poly.pdbx_strand_id
1 'polypeptide(L)'
;MNARYPFTSSPFTLFPLVTQLYSPDAIMQASAEQEFKGARSPNETTARAYKFADLSSYPKKKRFLIRAADLAFFFLIKIIGSTIRWRVEGWENWEAATRDGQVPIYTFWHNRVFLATYFWRKRRIVVMTSQSFDGEYIARFIQRFGYGAARGSSTRGAVGAIIEMARLMRAGSPTAFTIDGPKGPRYVAKMGAVLLAKKTGMPILPFTITAGRFWEAKRSWDGFQVPFPFTRAHVNIAPPIFVHAETDDDGLEDKRDELQAKLDEINGL
;
A
#
# COMPACT_ATOMS: atom_id res chain seq x y z
N MET A 1 62.04 11.12 -13.25
CA MET A 1 61.26 12.19 -12.62
C MET A 1 59.94 11.60 -12.17
N ASN A 2 59.82 11.26 -10.89
CA ASN A 2 58.66 10.63 -10.28
C ASN A 2 57.71 11.72 -9.75
N ALA A 3 56.52 11.80 -10.29
CA ALA A 3 55.45 12.60 -9.71
C ALA A 3 54.52 11.67 -8.90
N ARG A 4 54.56 11.78 -7.57
CA ARG A 4 53.67 11.16 -6.61
C ARG A 4 52.39 12.01 -6.53
N TYR A 5 51.23 11.41 -6.73
CA TYR A 5 49.94 12.01 -6.36
C TYR A 5 49.62 11.68 -4.89
N PRO A 6 49.17 12.65 -4.09
CA PRO A 6 48.77 12.38 -2.73
C PRO A 6 47.33 11.82 -2.70
N PHE A 7 47.17 10.72 -1.99
CA PHE A 7 45.88 10.19 -1.55
C PHE A 7 45.24 11.19 -0.56
N THR A 8 44.11 11.75 -0.91
CA THR A 8 43.25 12.49 0.01
C THR A 8 42.04 11.68 0.36
N SER A 9 41.99 11.33 1.62
CA SER A 9 40.84 11.06 2.52
C SER A 9 39.48 10.75 1.91
N SER A 10 39.03 9.55 2.22
CA SER A 10 37.68 8.98 2.10
C SER A 10 36.57 9.87 2.71
N PRO A 11 35.42 10.06 2.03
CA PRO A 11 34.24 10.71 2.62
C PRO A 11 33.30 9.67 3.23
N PHE A 12 33.74 8.97 4.28
CA PHE A 12 32.92 7.95 4.95
C PHE A 12 32.37 8.38 6.32
N THR A 13 32.22 9.68 6.60
CA THR A 13 31.78 10.16 7.91
C THR A 13 30.42 10.87 7.93
N LEU A 14 29.61 10.81 6.87
CA LEU A 14 28.27 11.45 6.84
C LEU A 14 27.09 10.46 6.93
N PHE A 15 27.35 9.16 7.04
CA PHE A 15 26.30 8.13 7.06
C PHE A 15 25.49 7.95 8.36
N PRO A 16 25.93 8.34 9.57
CA PRO A 16 25.12 8.15 10.77
C PRO A 16 23.98 9.17 10.96
N LEU A 17 24.09 10.37 10.37
CA LEU A 17 23.09 11.44 10.57
C LEU A 17 21.84 11.29 9.69
N VAL A 18 21.98 10.69 8.51
CA VAL A 18 20.86 10.48 7.59
C VAL A 18 19.93 9.36 8.08
N THR A 19 20.48 8.35 8.75
CA THR A 19 19.70 7.22 9.28
C THR A 19 18.84 7.60 10.50
N GLN A 20 19.18 8.66 11.22
CA GLN A 20 18.40 9.13 12.38
C GLN A 20 17.23 10.05 12.00
N LEU A 21 17.29 10.73 10.84
CA LEU A 21 16.23 11.59 10.32
C LEU A 21 15.05 10.81 9.68
N TYR A 22 15.23 9.53 9.37
CA TYR A 22 14.25 8.66 8.74
C TYR A 22 13.81 7.50 9.64
N SER A 23 13.56 7.77 10.92
CA SER A 23 12.85 6.75 11.71
C SER A 23 11.42 6.61 11.16
N PRO A 24 10.87 5.40 11.02
CA PRO A 24 9.50 5.20 10.51
C PRO A 24 8.46 6.03 11.23
N ASP A 25 8.68 6.30 12.51
CA ASP A 25 7.76 7.12 13.32
C ASP A 25 7.90 8.61 13.02
N ALA A 26 9.11 9.14 12.78
CA ALA A 26 9.33 10.53 12.37
C ALA A 26 8.83 10.79 10.94
N ILE A 27 9.09 9.87 10.00
CA ILE A 27 8.55 9.90 8.64
C ILE A 27 7.01 9.85 8.69
N MET A 28 6.45 9.02 9.57
CA MET A 28 5.00 8.87 9.72
C MET A 28 4.32 10.06 10.38
N GLN A 29 4.97 10.75 11.31
CA GLN A 29 4.45 11.98 11.93
C GLN A 29 4.51 13.17 10.97
N ALA A 30 5.64 13.39 10.30
CA ALA A 30 5.80 14.50 9.36
C ALA A 30 4.84 14.41 8.16
N SER A 31 4.62 13.20 7.63
CA SER A 31 3.70 13.02 6.49
C SER A 31 2.24 13.06 6.89
N ALA A 32 1.87 12.62 8.10
CA ALA A 32 0.49 12.77 8.60
C ALA A 32 0.11 14.24 8.79
N GLU A 33 1.05 15.12 9.14
CA GLU A 33 0.81 16.55 9.28
C GLU A 33 0.75 17.28 7.94
N GLN A 34 1.50 16.86 6.92
CA GLN A 34 1.45 17.45 5.58
C GLN A 34 0.21 17.06 4.79
N GLU A 35 -0.24 15.80 4.87
CA GLU A 35 -1.47 15.34 4.19
C GLU A 35 -2.74 16.05 4.70
N PHE A 36 -2.75 16.53 5.94
CA PHE A 36 -3.95 17.15 6.52
C PHE A 36 -4.17 18.62 6.11
N LYS A 37 -3.15 19.34 5.64
CA LYS A 37 -3.26 20.78 5.28
C LYS A 37 -3.95 21.06 3.94
N GLY A 38 -4.13 20.05 3.08
CA GLY A 38 -4.76 20.16 1.76
C GLY A 38 -6.08 19.41 1.58
N ALA A 39 -6.48 18.57 2.54
CA ALA A 39 -7.69 17.75 2.43
C ALA A 39 -8.95 18.61 2.62
N ARG A 40 -9.73 18.78 1.53
CA ARG A 40 -11.12 19.22 1.64
C ARG A 40 -11.86 18.36 2.64
N SER A 41 -12.77 18.96 3.43
CA SER A 41 -13.60 18.22 4.41
C SER A 41 -14.16 16.94 3.79
N PRO A 42 -14.01 15.78 4.44
CA PRO A 42 -14.42 14.52 3.85
C PRO A 42 -15.92 14.58 3.54
N ASN A 43 -16.27 14.38 2.28
CA ASN A 43 -17.63 14.15 1.84
C ASN A 43 -18.18 12.94 2.65
N GLU A 44 -19.48 12.91 2.97
CA GLU A 44 -20.14 11.83 3.74
C GLU A 44 -19.81 10.42 3.22
N THR A 45 -19.63 10.28 1.91
CA THR A 45 -19.24 9.02 1.27
C THR A 45 -17.84 8.56 1.65
N THR A 46 -16.88 9.51 1.70
CA THR A 46 -15.52 9.22 2.13
C THR A 46 -15.51 8.84 3.61
N ALA A 47 -16.25 9.58 4.45
CA ALA A 47 -16.39 9.28 5.87
C ALA A 47 -16.95 7.87 6.12
N ARG A 48 -17.82 7.38 5.24
CA ARG A 48 -18.44 6.04 5.33
C ARG A 48 -17.42 4.92 5.17
N ALA A 49 -16.40 5.11 4.33
CA ALA A 49 -15.33 4.11 4.13
C ALA A 49 -14.54 3.83 5.42
N TYR A 50 -14.44 4.80 6.33
CA TYR A 50 -13.68 4.67 7.58
C TYR A 50 -14.54 4.23 8.79
N LYS A 51 -15.85 4.04 8.60
CA LYS A 51 -16.75 3.58 9.67
C LYS A 51 -16.96 2.07 9.57
N PHE A 52 -16.98 1.40 10.71
CA PHE A 52 -17.36 -0.01 10.77
C PHE A 52 -18.78 -0.21 10.24
N ALA A 53 -18.98 -1.20 9.38
CA ALA A 53 -20.28 -1.58 8.93
C ALA A 53 -21.11 -2.16 10.10
N ASP A 54 -22.43 -1.97 10.04
CA ASP A 54 -23.33 -2.62 10.99
C ASP A 54 -23.36 -4.14 10.77
N LEU A 55 -23.31 -4.89 11.85
CA LEU A 55 -23.37 -6.35 11.84
C LEU A 55 -24.77 -6.89 12.17
N SER A 56 -25.78 -6.05 12.26
CA SER A 56 -27.15 -6.46 12.68
C SER A 56 -27.72 -7.57 11.78
N SER A 57 -27.38 -7.58 10.49
CA SER A 57 -27.77 -8.61 9.51
C SER A 57 -27.14 -10.00 9.76
N TYR A 58 -26.10 -10.10 10.58
CA TYR A 58 -25.47 -11.38 10.89
C TYR A 58 -26.04 -12.00 12.17
N PRO A 59 -26.20 -13.35 12.27
CA PRO A 59 -26.52 -14.04 13.51
C PRO A 59 -25.50 -13.76 14.62
N LYS A 60 -25.94 -13.82 15.90
CA LYS A 60 -25.08 -13.50 17.07
C LYS A 60 -23.72 -14.22 17.05
N LYS A 61 -23.69 -15.52 16.71
CA LYS A 61 -22.44 -16.31 16.60
C LYS A 61 -21.49 -15.75 15.53
N LYS A 62 -22.00 -15.39 14.36
CA LYS A 62 -21.20 -14.80 13.29
C LYS A 62 -20.66 -13.41 13.66
N ARG A 63 -21.48 -12.57 14.35
CA ARG A 63 -21.01 -11.26 14.86
C ARG A 63 -19.83 -11.42 15.82
N PHE A 64 -19.92 -12.40 16.73
CA PHE A 64 -18.84 -12.70 17.66
C PHE A 64 -17.57 -13.12 16.92
N LEU A 65 -17.67 -14.05 15.95
CA LEU A 65 -16.54 -14.51 15.14
C LEU A 65 -15.89 -13.38 14.34
N ILE A 66 -16.69 -12.50 13.71
CA ILE A 66 -16.19 -11.33 12.99
C ILE A 66 -15.37 -10.42 13.92
N ARG A 67 -15.90 -10.13 15.12
CA ARG A 67 -15.21 -9.27 16.10
C ARG A 67 -13.94 -9.91 16.66
N ALA A 68 -13.99 -11.21 16.93
CA ALA A 68 -12.84 -11.96 17.42
C ALA A 68 -11.72 -12.02 16.36
N ALA A 69 -12.06 -12.34 15.11
CA ALA A 69 -11.11 -12.35 14.00
C ALA A 69 -10.51 -10.95 13.73
N ASP A 70 -11.36 -9.92 13.68
CA ASP A 70 -10.93 -8.51 13.55
C ASP A 70 -9.89 -8.14 14.60
N LEU A 71 -10.15 -8.41 15.86
CA LEU A 71 -9.23 -8.10 16.96
C LEU A 71 -7.97 -8.95 16.91
N ALA A 72 -8.10 -10.25 16.62
CA ALA A 72 -6.95 -11.15 16.51
C ALA A 72 -5.97 -10.70 15.40
N PHE A 73 -6.46 -10.40 14.20
CA PHE A 73 -5.62 -9.90 13.12
C PHE A 73 -5.04 -8.51 13.42
N PHE A 74 -5.82 -7.63 14.01
CA PHE A 74 -5.32 -6.31 14.43
C PHE A 74 -4.16 -6.43 15.40
N PHE A 75 -4.32 -7.21 16.49
CA PHE A 75 -3.26 -7.36 17.48
C PHE A 75 -2.06 -8.13 16.93
N LEU A 76 -2.27 -9.16 16.10
CA LEU A 76 -1.19 -9.91 15.46
C LEU A 76 -0.31 -8.98 14.61
N ILE A 77 -0.93 -8.21 13.70
CA ILE A 77 -0.21 -7.27 12.83
C ILE A 77 0.42 -6.15 13.65
N LYS A 78 -0.27 -5.63 14.67
CA LYS A 78 0.23 -4.56 15.53
C LYS A 78 1.46 -5.01 16.33
N ILE A 79 1.40 -6.17 16.98
CA ILE A 79 2.49 -6.70 17.82
C ILE A 79 3.70 -7.02 16.95
N ILE A 80 3.52 -7.82 15.89
CA ILE A 80 4.64 -8.18 15.01
C ILE A 80 5.20 -6.91 14.34
N GLY A 81 4.36 -6.08 13.75
CA GLY A 81 4.76 -4.86 13.05
C GLY A 81 5.54 -3.88 13.92
N SER A 82 5.20 -3.78 15.23
CA SER A 82 5.93 -2.92 16.18
C SER A 82 7.34 -3.41 16.51
N THR A 83 7.66 -4.68 16.27
CA THR A 83 8.97 -5.26 16.50
C THR A 83 9.89 -5.22 15.28
N ILE A 84 9.37 -4.84 14.11
CA ILE A 84 10.11 -4.82 12.84
C ILE A 84 11.11 -3.68 12.83
N ARG A 85 12.32 -3.97 12.36
CA ARG A 85 13.35 -2.96 12.11
C ARG A 85 13.29 -2.58 10.64
N TRP A 86 12.82 -1.37 10.38
CA TRP A 86 12.55 -0.88 9.03
C TRP A 86 13.81 -0.27 8.40
N ARG A 87 14.03 -0.58 7.12
CA ARG A 87 14.90 0.14 6.21
C ARG A 87 14.05 0.59 5.03
N VAL A 88 14.10 1.88 4.71
CA VAL A 88 13.29 2.46 3.64
C VAL A 88 14.21 3.03 2.58
N GLU A 89 13.95 2.69 1.33
CA GLU A 89 14.64 3.19 0.14
C GLU A 89 13.59 3.74 -0.85
N GLY A 90 13.93 4.82 -1.57
CA GLY A 90 13.02 5.45 -2.52
C GLY A 90 11.93 6.31 -1.88
N TRP A 91 12.14 6.83 -0.68
CA TRP A 91 11.14 7.69 -0.02
C TRP A 91 10.85 8.97 -0.82
N GLU A 92 11.85 9.50 -1.52
CA GLU A 92 11.72 10.61 -2.46
C GLU A 92 10.69 10.36 -3.57
N ASN A 93 10.48 9.11 -3.96
CA ASN A 93 9.46 8.72 -4.93
C ASN A 93 8.04 8.85 -4.35
N TRP A 94 7.89 8.58 -3.05
CA TRP A 94 6.62 8.85 -2.36
C TRP A 94 6.36 10.36 -2.27
N GLU A 95 7.37 11.16 -1.94
CA GLU A 95 7.27 12.63 -1.91
C GLU A 95 6.91 13.18 -3.30
N ALA A 96 7.51 12.63 -4.37
CA ALA A 96 7.18 13.00 -5.74
C ALA A 96 5.73 12.65 -6.10
N ALA A 97 5.23 11.47 -5.67
CA ALA A 97 3.88 11.02 -5.95
C ALA A 97 2.78 11.76 -5.13
N THR A 98 3.17 12.44 -4.06
CA THR A 98 2.24 13.21 -3.19
C THR A 98 2.37 14.72 -3.36
N ARG A 99 3.27 15.17 -4.26
CA ARG A 99 3.48 16.59 -4.52
C ARG A 99 2.21 17.25 -5.08
N ASP A 100 2.03 18.52 -4.78
CA ASP A 100 0.92 19.35 -5.25
C ASP A 100 -0.48 18.81 -4.90
N GLY A 101 -0.57 18.05 -3.80
CA GLY A 101 -1.84 17.50 -3.31
C GLY A 101 -2.32 16.27 -4.09
N GLN A 102 -1.45 15.65 -4.87
CA GLN A 102 -1.77 14.38 -5.52
C GLN A 102 -1.95 13.26 -4.48
N VAL A 103 -2.84 12.33 -4.78
CA VAL A 103 -3.10 11.14 -3.95
C VAL A 103 -2.71 9.89 -4.72
N PRO A 104 -1.65 9.17 -4.31
CA PRO A 104 -1.13 8.07 -5.10
C PRO A 104 -2.04 6.83 -5.08
N ILE A 105 -1.90 6.02 -6.11
CA ILE A 105 -2.41 4.66 -6.21
C ILE A 105 -1.28 3.72 -5.79
N TYR A 106 -1.29 3.28 -4.54
CA TYR A 106 -0.30 2.34 -4.02
C TYR A 106 -0.47 0.97 -4.68
N THR A 107 0.60 0.40 -5.23
CA THR A 107 0.57 -0.91 -5.88
C THR A 107 1.67 -1.82 -5.38
N PHE A 108 1.33 -3.06 -5.08
CA PHE A 108 2.25 -4.06 -4.54
C PHE A 108 1.68 -5.47 -4.72
N TRP A 109 2.48 -6.51 -4.48
CA TRP A 109 2.07 -7.90 -4.59
C TRP A 109 1.24 -8.36 -3.38
N HIS A 110 0.24 -9.21 -3.61
CA HIS A 110 -0.72 -9.66 -2.59
C HIS A 110 -0.05 -10.32 -1.38
N ASN A 111 1.03 -11.05 -1.59
CA ASN A 111 1.75 -11.70 -0.50
C ASN A 111 2.48 -10.74 0.47
N ARG A 112 2.53 -9.44 0.16
CA ARG A 112 3.16 -8.40 1.00
C ARG A 112 2.16 -7.66 1.89
N VAL A 113 0.88 -7.99 1.83
CA VAL A 113 -0.22 -7.29 2.54
C VAL A 113 0.04 -7.15 4.04
N PHE A 114 0.61 -8.17 4.71
CA PHE A 114 0.82 -8.14 6.16
C PHE A 114 1.63 -6.91 6.61
N LEU A 115 2.84 -6.76 6.07
CA LEU A 115 3.71 -5.63 6.42
C LEU A 115 3.23 -4.32 5.81
N ALA A 116 2.65 -4.33 4.61
CA ALA A 116 2.08 -3.14 3.99
C ALA A 116 0.97 -2.52 4.86
N THR A 117 0.12 -3.35 5.46
CA THR A 117 -0.94 -2.90 6.39
C THR A 117 -0.37 -2.16 7.60
N TYR A 118 0.75 -2.64 8.16
CA TYR A 118 1.37 -1.96 9.28
C TYR A 118 2.17 -0.72 8.88
N PHE A 119 2.95 -0.80 7.81
CA PHE A 119 3.83 0.29 7.36
C PHE A 119 3.04 1.53 6.93
N TRP A 120 2.03 1.37 6.09
CA TRP A 120 1.21 2.46 5.57
C TRP A 120 0.01 2.83 6.46
N ARG A 121 -0.03 2.40 7.74
CA ARG A 121 -1.11 2.73 8.67
C ARG A 121 -1.29 4.25 8.85
N LYS A 122 -2.51 4.67 9.20
CA LYS A 122 -2.89 6.08 9.49
C LYS A 122 -2.79 7.05 8.30
N ARG A 123 -2.56 6.55 7.07
CA ARG A 123 -2.48 7.38 5.86
C ARG A 123 -3.78 7.50 5.09
N ARG A 124 -4.89 7.10 5.70
CA ARG A 124 -6.23 7.19 5.11
C ARG A 124 -6.35 6.53 3.72
N ILE A 125 -5.53 5.54 3.44
CA ILE A 125 -5.58 4.77 2.19
C ILE A 125 -6.86 3.96 2.16
N VAL A 126 -7.61 4.04 1.06
CA VAL A 126 -8.83 3.25 0.85
C VAL A 126 -8.49 2.01 0.03
N VAL A 127 -8.92 0.85 0.51
CA VAL A 127 -8.81 -0.41 -0.22
C VAL A 127 -10.19 -1.00 -0.51
N MET A 128 -10.28 -1.73 -1.62
CA MET A 128 -11.51 -2.46 -1.97
C MET A 128 -11.60 -3.74 -1.15
N THR A 129 -12.73 -3.94 -0.47
CA THR A 129 -13.01 -5.16 0.30
C THR A 129 -14.28 -5.82 -0.18
N SER A 130 -14.33 -7.15 -0.13
CA SER A 130 -15.53 -7.93 -0.44
C SER A 130 -16.64 -7.68 0.60
N GLN A 131 -17.90 -7.88 0.19
CA GLN A 131 -19.05 -7.92 1.10
C GLN A 131 -19.26 -9.31 1.74
N SER A 132 -18.36 -10.26 1.51
CA SER A 132 -18.40 -11.58 2.11
C SER A 132 -18.13 -11.55 3.62
N PHE A 133 -18.37 -12.66 4.30
CA PHE A 133 -18.03 -12.84 5.71
C PHE A 133 -16.55 -12.53 5.98
N ASP A 134 -15.65 -13.01 5.13
CA ASP A 134 -14.21 -12.76 5.25
C ASP A 134 -13.86 -11.28 5.00
N GLY A 135 -14.48 -10.68 3.99
CA GLY A 135 -14.33 -9.25 3.71
C GLY A 135 -14.76 -8.35 4.87
N GLU A 136 -15.68 -8.83 5.73
CA GLU A 136 -16.17 -8.04 6.86
C GLU A 136 -15.11 -7.88 7.96
N TYR A 137 -14.47 -8.96 8.42
CA TYR A 137 -13.43 -8.82 9.43
C TYR A 137 -12.15 -8.20 8.87
N ILE A 138 -11.84 -8.43 7.57
CA ILE A 138 -10.74 -7.75 6.88
C ILE A 138 -10.96 -6.24 6.91
N ALA A 139 -12.12 -5.75 6.47
CA ALA A 139 -12.44 -4.34 6.50
C ALA A 139 -12.29 -3.73 7.89
N ARG A 140 -12.74 -4.44 8.93
CA ARG A 140 -12.67 -3.96 10.32
C ARG A 140 -11.24 -3.83 10.83
N PHE A 141 -10.41 -4.85 10.67
CA PHE A 141 -9.04 -4.76 11.19
C PHE A 141 -8.21 -3.70 10.44
N ILE A 142 -8.38 -3.54 9.13
CA ILE A 142 -7.68 -2.47 8.40
C ILE A 142 -8.18 -1.07 8.81
N GLN A 143 -9.48 -0.91 9.06
CA GLN A 143 -10.02 0.35 9.57
C GLN A 143 -9.45 0.72 10.96
N ARG A 144 -9.10 -0.26 11.80
CA ARG A 144 -8.36 0.00 13.06
C ARG A 144 -6.96 0.54 12.83
N PHE A 145 -6.34 0.23 11.68
CA PHE A 145 -5.07 0.82 11.26
C PHE A 145 -5.21 2.17 10.55
N GLY A 146 -6.44 2.69 10.42
CA GLY A 146 -6.72 3.97 9.79
C GLY A 146 -6.92 3.90 8.27
N TYR A 147 -7.10 2.71 7.73
CA TYR A 147 -7.51 2.53 6.33
C TYR A 147 -9.02 2.77 6.16
N GLY A 148 -9.40 3.13 4.95
CA GLY A 148 -10.79 3.07 4.52
C GLY A 148 -11.08 1.74 3.82
N ALA A 149 -12.31 1.24 3.95
CA ALA A 149 -12.79 0.05 3.26
C ALA A 149 -13.94 0.43 2.32
N ALA A 150 -13.66 0.46 1.01
CA ALA A 150 -14.69 0.58 -0.01
C ALA A 150 -15.33 -0.80 -0.24
N ARG A 151 -16.66 -0.87 -0.13
CA ARG A 151 -17.40 -2.13 -0.28
C ARG A 151 -17.77 -2.37 -1.73
N GLY A 152 -16.94 -3.13 -2.44
CA GLY A 152 -17.22 -3.58 -3.80
C GLY A 152 -18.21 -4.75 -3.80
N SER A 153 -19.24 -4.68 -4.67
CA SER A 153 -20.04 -5.85 -5.00
C SER A 153 -19.32 -6.63 -6.10
N SER A 154 -19.02 -7.90 -5.84
CA SER A 154 -18.47 -8.82 -6.85
C SER A 154 -19.38 -8.96 -8.09
N THR A 155 -20.65 -8.60 -7.97
CA THR A 155 -21.66 -8.65 -9.03
C THR A 155 -21.63 -7.45 -10.00
N ARG A 156 -21.00 -6.33 -9.65
CA ARG A 156 -20.88 -5.15 -10.53
C ARG A 156 -19.60 -5.10 -11.35
N GLY A 157 -18.76 -6.15 -11.27
CA GLY A 157 -17.55 -6.28 -12.05
C GLY A 157 -16.43 -5.27 -11.69
N ALA A 158 -15.29 -5.43 -12.35
CA ALA A 158 -14.09 -4.59 -12.16
C ALA A 158 -14.36 -3.10 -12.45
N VAL A 159 -15.25 -2.79 -13.41
CA VAL A 159 -15.58 -1.41 -13.81
C VAL A 159 -16.22 -0.63 -12.68
N GLY A 160 -17.19 -1.23 -11.96
CA GLY A 160 -17.83 -0.58 -10.82
C GLY A 160 -16.87 -0.29 -9.68
N ALA A 161 -15.89 -1.16 -9.47
CA ALA A 161 -14.82 -0.97 -8.49
C ALA A 161 -13.94 0.24 -8.84
N ILE A 162 -13.50 0.36 -10.08
CA ILE A 162 -12.67 1.48 -10.57
C ILE A 162 -13.44 2.81 -10.46
N ILE A 163 -14.73 2.83 -10.78
CA ILE A 163 -15.55 4.05 -10.67
C ILE A 163 -15.63 4.51 -9.21
N GLU A 164 -15.87 3.59 -8.27
CA GLU A 164 -15.95 3.93 -6.85
C GLU A 164 -14.60 4.41 -6.31
N MET A 165 -13.50 3.75 -6.68
CA MET A 165 -12.16 4.17 -6.28
C MET A 165 -11.80 5.55 -6.87
N ALA A 166 -12.13 5.80 -8.15
CA ALA A 166 -11.92 7.11 -8.76
C ALA A 166 -12.70 8.21 -8.03
N ARG A 167 -13.92 7.92 -7.56
CA ARG A 167 -14.73 8.87 -6.78
C ARG A 167 -14.07 9.21 -5.45
N LEU A 168 -13.54 8.19 -4.75
CA LEU A 168 -12.83 8.36 -3.47
C LEU A 168 -11.53 9.14 -3.65
N MET A 169 -10.79 8.88 -4.74
CA MET A 169 -9.56 9.62 -5.04
C MET A 169 -9.83 11.10 -5.34
N ARG A 170 -10.88 11.41 -6.10
CA ARG A 170 -11.29 12.81 -6.34
C ARG A 170 -11.71 13.53 -5.05
N ALA A 171 -12.13 12.78 -4.02
CA ALA A 171 -12.42 13.29 -2.69
C ALA A 171 -11.16 13.37 -1.78
N GLY A 172 -9.95 13.15 -2.33
CA GLY A 172 -8.67 13.28 -1.63
C GLY A 172 -8.24 12.03 -0.85
N SER A 173 -8.82 10.85 -1.14
CA SER A 173 -8.40 9.60 -0.50
C SER A 173 -7.46 8.81 -1.40
N PRO A 174 -6.20 8.56 -1.01
CA PRO A 174 -5.32 7.64 -1.73
C PRO A 174 -5.90 6.23 -1.72
N THR A 175 -5.54 5.42 -2.69
CA THR A 175 -6.04 4.06 -2.83
C THR A 175 -4.92 3.04 -2.91
N ALA A 176 -5.21 1.77 -2.62
CA ALA A 176 -4.22 0.70 -2.76
C ALA A 176 -4.80 -0.52 -3.48
N PHE A 177 -3.94 -1.14 -4.30
CA PHE A 177 -4.22 -2.36 -5.02
C PHE A 177 -3.13 -3.41 -4.78
N THR A 178 -3.55 -4.62 -4.48
CA THR A 178 -2.72 -5.79 -4.73
C THR A 178 -2.83 -6.12 -6.21
N ILE A 179 -1.75 -5.89 -6.95
CA ILE A 179 -1.81 -5.76 -8.40
C ILE A 179 -2.04 -7.09 -9.13
N ASP A 180 -1.69 -8.21 -8.52
CA ASP A 180 -2.01 -9.58 -8.97
C ASP A 180 -3.47 -9.97 -8.65
N GLY A 181 -4.15 -9.17 -7.82
CA GLY A 181 -5.55 -9.36 -7.45
C GLY A 181 -5.80 -10.57 -6.56
N PRO A 182 -7.07 -10.81 -6.15
CA PRO A 182 -7.39 -11.80 -5.11
C PRO A 182 -7.35 -13.26 -5.57
N LYS A 183 -7.18 -13.51 -6.86
CA LYS A 183 -7.18 -14.86 -7.45
C LYS A 183 -5.89 -15.18 -8.23
N GLY A 184 -4.93 -14.25 -8.26
CA GLY A 184 -3.71 -14.39 -9.04
C GLY A 184 -3.91 -14.42 -10.56
N PRO A 185 -2.96 -14.96 -11.31
CA PRO A 185 -1.74 -15.64 -10.84
C PRO A 185 -0.79 -14.71 -10.08
N ARG A 186 0.00 -15.30 -9.15
CA ARG A 186 1.00 -14.61 -8.35
C ARG A 186 2.01 -13.88 -9.24
N TYR A 187 2.33 -12.63 -8.88
CA TYR A 187 3.33 -11.81 -9.58
C TYR A 187 2.98 -11.50 -11.05
N VAL A 188 1.70 -11.40 -11.38
CA VAL A 188 1.24 -10.96 -12.69
C VAL A 188 0.36 -9.73 -12.53
N ALA A 189 0.85 -8.60 -13.01
CA ALA A 189 0.17 -7.31 -12.91
C ALA A 189 -1.11 -7.26 -13.77
N LYS A 190 -2.19 -6.75 -13.17
CA LYS A 190 -3.48 -6.53 -13.83
C LYS A 190 -3.72 -5.05 -14.11
N MET A 191 -4.58 -4.77 -15.07
CA MET A 191 -4.87 -3.42 -15.58
C MET A 191 -5.53 -2.46 -14.57
N GLY A 192 -6.04 -2.96 -13.44
CA GLY A 192 -6.90 -2.17 -12.53
C GLY A 192 -6.30 -0.83 -12.09
N ALA A 193 -5.03 -0.81 -11.69
CA ALA A 193 -4.35 0.42 -11.25
C ALA A 193 -4.07 1.37 -12.43
N VAL A 194 -3.70 0.84 -13.61
CA VAL A 194 -3.44 1.62 -14.82
C VAL A 194 -4.72 2.32 -15.30
N LEU A 195 -5.83 1.59 -15.35
CA LEU A 195 -7.14 2.16 -15.71
C LEU A 195 -7.61 3.23 -14.70
N LEU A 196 -7.33 3.02 -13.42
CA LEU A 196 -7.65 4.01 -12.41
C LEU A 196 -6.77 5.26 -12.56
N ALA A 197 -5.49 5.11 -12.84
CA ALA A 197 -4.56 6.22 -13.09
C ALA A 197 -4.99 7.03 -14.31
N LYS A 198 -5.30 6.37 -15.45
CA LYS A 198 -5.86 7.04 -16.64
C LYS A 198 -7.12 7.85 -16.30
N LYS A 199 -8.03 7.26 -15.51
CA LYS A 199 -9.32 7.89 -15.15
C LYS A 199 -9.19 9.08 -14.20
N THR A 200 -8.15 9.12 -13.37
CA THR A 200 -7.99 10.10 -12.30
C THR A 200 -6.87 11.10 -12.55
N GLY A 201 -5.91 10.79 -13.41
CA GLY A 201 -4.66 11.54 -13.58
C GLY A 201 -3.70 11.39 -12.41
N MET A 202 -4.00 10.54 -11.42
CA MET A 202 -3.18 10.36 -10.23
C MET A 202 -2.07 9.32 -10.46
N PRO A 203 -0.89 9.50 -9.84
CA PRO A 203 0.25 8.61 -10.04
C PRO A 203 0.04 7.22 -9.44
N ILE A 204 0.54 6.19 -10.12
CA ILE A 204 0.72 4.87 -9.56
C ILE A 204 2.05 4.88 -8.80
N LEU A 205 2.05 4.41 -7.56
CA LEU A 205 3.24 4.30 -6.72
C LEU A 205 3.54 2.81 -6.44
N PRO A 206 4.45 2.19 -7.21
CA PRO A 206 4.86 0.83 -6.98
C PRO A 206 5.76 0.74 -5.74
N PHE A 207 5.51 -0.23 -4.87
CA PHE A 207 6.39 -0.50 -3.73
C PHE A 207 6.41 -1.98 -3.37
N THR A 208 7.42 -2.39 -2.63
CA THR A 208 7.47 -3.69 -1.97
C THR A 208 7.94 -3.57 -0.53
N ILE A 209 7.58 -4.57 0.27
CA ILE A 209 8.11 -4.74 1.62
C ILE A 209 8.55 -6.18 1.79
N THR A 210 9.85 -6.40 1.91
CA THR A 210 10.44 -7.71 2.08
C THR A 210 10.96 -7.90 3.51
N ALA A 211 10.51 -8.95 4.19
CA ALA A 211 11.06 -9.33 5.49
C ALA A 211 12.25 -10.26 5.32
N GLY A 212 13.33 -10.05 6.10
CA GLY A 212 14.50 -10.93 6.07
C GLY A 212 14.22 -12.33 6.61
N ARG A 213 13.19 -12.47 7.47
CA ARG A 213 12.72 -13.78 7.97
C ARG A 213 11.20 -13.76 8.07
N PHE A 214 10.55 -14.75 7.46
CA PHE A 214 9.08 -14.89 7.44
C PHE A 214 8.67 -16.36 7.32
N TRP A 215 7.45 -16.64 7.71
CA TRP A 215 6.75 -17.86 7.37
C TRP A 215 5.92 -17.63 6.10
N GLU A 216 5.97 -18.57 5.17
CA GLU A 216 5.22 -18.52 3.91
C GLU A 216 4.12 -19.58 3.89
N ALA A 217 2.91 -19.15 3.54
CA ALA A 217 1.78 -20.06 3.35
C ALA A 217 1.90 -20.78 2.00
N LYS A 218 2.73 -21.82 1.93
CA LYS A 218 3.05 -22.56 0.68
C LYS A 218 1.83 -23.13 -0.06
N ARG A 219 0.70 -23.33 0.62
CA ARG A 219 -0.55 -23.82 0.01
C ARG A 219 -1.46 -22.68 -0.48
N SER A 220 -1.16 -21.44 -0.16
CA SER A 220 -1.88 -20.28 -0.70
C SER A 220 -1.39 -19.97 -2.11
N TRP A 221 -2.29 -19.54 -2.98
CA TRP A 221 -1.95 -19.21 -4.37
C TRP A 221 -0.90 -18.08 -4.47
N ASP A 222 -0.90 -17.16 -3.50
CA ASP A 222 -0.01 -15.99 -3.44
C ASP A 222 1.28 -16.27 -2.64
N GLY A 223 1.36 -17.37 -1.88
CA GLY A 223 2.45 -17.60 -0.95
C GLY A 223 2.52 -16.52 0.13
N PHE A 224 1.38 -16.21 0.76
CA PHE A 224 1.22 -15.17 1.76
C PHE A 224 2.30 -15.22 2.84
N GLN A 225 2.90 -14.07 3.15
CA GLN A 225 4.05 -13.97 4.06
C GLN A 225 3.68 -13.34 5.39
N VAL A 226 4.01 -14.05 6.47
CA VAL A 226 3.91 -13.55 7.85
C VAL A 226 5.33 -13.39 8.40
N PRO A 227 5.79 -12.17 8.66
CA PRO A 227 7.14 -11.93 9.16
C PRO A 227 7.31 -12.47 10.57
N PHE A 228 8.52 -12.94 10.90
CA PHE A 228 8.86 -13.23 12.29
C PHE A 228 9.07 -11.92 13.08
N PRO A 229 8.71 -11.90 14.37
CA PRO A 229 9.03 -10.76 15.25
C PRO A 229 10.53 -10.44 15.24
N PHE A 230 10.87 -9.16 15.45
CA PHE A 230 12.25 -8.64 15.53
C PHE A 230 13.09 -8.79 14.26
N THR A 231 12.49 -9.20 13.14
CA THR A 231 13.20 -9.26 11.84
C THR A 231 13.43 -7.86 11.27
N ARG A 232 14.36 -7.76 10.31
CA ARG A 232 14.50 -6.56 9.48
C ARG A 232 13.51 -6.64 8.32
N ALA A 233 12.95 -5.50 7.93
CA ALA A 233 12.15 -5.38 6.73
C ALA A 233 12.67 -4.21 5.88
N HIS A 234 12.79 -4.46 4.57
CA HIS A 234 13.14 -3.47 3.58
C HIS A 234 11.88 -3.01 2.86
N VAL A 235 11.69 -1.71 2.80
CA VAL A 235 10.67 -1.04 2.00
C VAL A 235 11.38 -0.42 0.81
N ASN A 236 11.04 -0.85 -0.39
CA ASN A 236 11.53 -0.23 -1.63
C ASN A 236 10.34 0.41 -2.35
N ILE A 237 10.48 1.70 -2.65
CA ILE A 237 9.47 2.48 -3.36
C ILE A 237 10.06 2.87 -4.71
N ALA A 238 9.45 2.39 -5.80
CA ALA A 238 9.89 2.71 -7.15
C ALA A 238 9.40 4.11 -7.58
N PRO A 239 10.01 4.72 -8.61
CA PRO A 239 9.53 5.96 -9.19
C PRO A 239 8.06 5.86 -9.62
N PRO A 240 7.25 6.92 -9.40
CA PRO A 240 5.84 6.91 -9.75
C PRO A 240 5.64 6.78 -11.28
N ILE A 241 4.53 6.14 -11.67
CA ILE A 241 4.11 5.98 -13.05
C ILE A 241 2.91 6.88 -13.30
N PHE A 242 2.98 7.69 -14.34
CA PHE A 242 1.88 8.56 -14.76
C PHE A 242 1.24 7.99 -16.03
N VAL A 243 -0.10 8.06 -16.09
CA VAL A 243 -0.90 7.62 -17.24
C VAL A 243 -1.74 8.79 -17.71
N HIS A 244 -1.54 9.21 -18.97
CA HIS A 244 -2.30 10.31 -19.54
C HIS A 244 -3.71 9.87 -19.92
N ALA A 245 -4.66 10.82 -19.91
CA ALA A 245 -6.07 10.53 -20.23
C ALA A 245 -6.26 10.03 -21.66
N GLU A 246 -5.43 10.48 -22.60
CA GLU A 246 -5.46 10.13 -24.02
C GLU A 246 -4.67 8.87 -24.37
N THR A 247 -4.07 8.18 -23.38
CA THR A 247 -3.36 6.91 -23.61
C THR A 247 -4.31 5.89 -24.22
N ASP A 248 -3.97 5.34 -25.38
CA ASP A 248 -4.72 4.30 -26.07
C ASP A 248 -4.56 2.91 -25.43
N ASP A 249 -5.17 1.90 -25.98
CA ASP A 249 -5.17 0.57 -25.40
C ASP A 249 -3.76 -0.06 -25.42
N ASP A 250 -2.98 0.14 -26.48
CA ASP A 250 -1.59 -0.34 -26.56
C ASP A 250 -0.71 0.37 -25.53
N GLY A 251 -0.85 1.69 -25.38
CA GLY A 251 -0.15 2.45 -24.35
C GLY A 251 -0.58 2.08 -22.92
N LEU A 252 -1.79 1.60 -22.70
CA LEU A 252 -2.21 1.07 -21.39
C LEU A 252 -1.53 -0.26 -21.07
N GLU A 253 -1.38 -1.15 -22.07
CA GLU A 253 -0.61 -2.39 -21.92
C GLU A 253 0.87 -2.08 -21.63
N ASP A 254 1.49 -1.12 -22.32
CA ASP A 254 2.85 -0.65 -22.04
C ASP A 254 2.98 -0.15 -20.59
N LYS A 255 2.00 0.60 -20.10
CA LYS A 255 1.99 1.08 -18.72
C LYS A 255 1.81 -0.04 -17.69
N ARG A 256 1.06 -1.08 -18.03
CA ARG A 256 0.97 -2.29 -17.19
C ARG A 256 2.32 -3.01 -17.14
N ASP A 257 2.99 -3.12 -18.29
CA ASP A 257 4.29 -3.78 -18.39
C ASP A 257 5.39 -2.96 -17.70
N GLU A 258 5.34 -1.63 -17.76
CA GLU A 258 6.18 -0.74 -16.94
C GLU A 258 5.96 -0.99 -15.45
N LEU A 259 4.70 -1.12 -15.02
CA LEU A 259 4.36 -1.41 -13.62
C LEU A 259 4.87 -2.79 -13.20
N GLN A 260 4.69 -3.81 -14.05
CA GLN A 260 5.22 -5.16 -13.83
C GLN A 260 6.73 -5.13 -13.64
N ALA A 261 7.46 -4.53 -14.58
CA ALA A 261 8.91 -4.47 -14.55
C ALA A 261 9.44 -3.77 -13.30
N LYS A 262 8.85 -2.64 -12.90
CA LYS A 262 9.24 -1.92 -11.68
C LYS A 262 8.98 -2.75 -10.41
N LEU A 263 7.85 -3.46 -10.35
CA LEU A 263 7.56 -4.32 -9.21
C LEU A 263 8.49 -5.53 -9.16
N ASP A 264 8.86 -6.12 -10.28
CA ASP A 264 9.79 -7.25 -10.36
C ASP A 264 11.20 -6.80 -9.93
N GLU A 265 11.67 -5.65 -10.42
CA GLU A 265 12.95 -5.05 -10.06
C GLU A 265 13.09 -4.86 -8.55
N ILE A 266 12.12 -4.19 -7.92
CA ILE A 266 12.18 -3.91 -6.47
C ILE A 266 11.92 -5.12 -5.58
N ASN A 267 11.38 -6.21 -6.14
CA ASN A 267 11.20 -7.50 -5.44
C ASN A 267 12.38 -8.46 -5.65
N GLY A 268 13.28 -8.20 -6.60
CA GLY A 268 14.36 -9.10 -6.99
C GLY A 268 13.85 -10.37 -7.66
N LEU A 269 12.84 -10.24 -8.54
CA LEU A 269 12.20 -11.30 -9.30
C LEU A 269 12.78 -11.40 -10.71
#